data_9438360f5d9cb3c419ef94b1d9ab6827
#
_entry.id   9438360f5d9cb3c419ef94b1d9ab6827
#
_cell.length_a   1.000
_cell.length_b   1.000
_cell.length_c   1.000
_cell.angle_alpha   90.00
_cell.angle_beta   90.00
_cell.angle_gamma   90.00
#
_symmetry.space_group_name_H-M   'P 1'
#
loop_
_entity.id
_entity.type
_entity.pdbx_description
1 polymer ?
#
loop_
_entity_poly.entity_id
_entity_poly.type
_entity_poly.pdbx_seq_one_letter_code
_entity_poly.pdbx_strand_id
1 'polypeptide(L)'
;MLPIDSLSLFEKHAFACLAYGMVGDAMGSLTELLDPGEIERRFGWVESFEGTGTDDVIMRDLLAAALIATDGYANADDWAHQWCTQSEKIFGGKANRFFPSILHAAEKLRRAYLPRLIAEGTMPTTTSAMAIAPVGIVNAGNPRAAAAQATEIASLVHVTHVAFCQDGAAAIASTIAAAFLPGATVDSVLQAAVDAIKPWSGAEMRTLIIDVLALARSSQDYKAFRKAFQKSYCKPVICDSRETVPAALAMVWFARGDPWKAVVLSANFGRDADTIGCMAGGICGALTGIGERDGNRLAPLPEETLLEQRWLALDLVAIHHSKAGAEKAAWSISI
;
A
#
# COMPACT_ATOMS: atom_id res chain seq x y z
N MET A 1 -19.55 19.16 0.60
CA MET A 1 -18.75 18.17 -0.18
C MET A 1 -19.23 18.19 -1.63
N LEU A 2 -18.34 18.27 -2.65
CA LEU A 2 -18.77 18.02 -4.04
C LEU A 2 -19.31 16.60 -4.13
N PRO A 3 -20.44 16.35 -4.80
CA PRO A 3 -21.00 15.01 -4.91
C PRO A 3 -19.98 14.04 -5.51
N ILE A 4 -19.97 12.78 -5.07
CA ILE A 4 -19.11 11.71 -5.64
C ILE A 4 -19.35 11.58 -7.15
N ASP A 5 -20.57 11.86 -7.59
CA ASP A 5 -20.96 11.81 -9.01
C ASP A 5 -20.27 12.86 -9.88
N SER A 6 -19.72 13.94 -9.29
CA SER A 6 -18.95 14.93 -10.02
C SER A 6 -17.51 14.51 -10.35
N LEU A 7 -17.03 13.41 -9.78
CA LEU A 7 -15.69 12.87 -10.04
C LEU A 7 -15.66 12.10 -11.36
N SER A 8 -14.59 12.26 -12.12
CA SER A 8 -14.26 11.36 -13.24
C SER A 8 -14.06 9.92 -12.76
N LEU A 9 -14.08 8.97 -13.68
CA LEU A 9 -13.84 7.57 -13.35
C LEU A 9 -12.47 7.37 -12.68
N PHE A 10 -11.42 8.01 -13.20
CA PHE A 10 -10.08 7.91 -12.64
C PHE A 10 -10.01 8.48 -11.22
N GLU A 11 -10.61 9.65 -10.98
CA GLU A 11 -10.68 10.25 -9.64
C GLU A 11 -11.45 9.40 -8.65
N LYS A 12 -12.54 8.74 -9.06
CA LYS A 12 -13.27 7.77 -8.23
C LYS A 12 -12.41 6.59 -7.82
N HIS A 13 -11.62 6.06 -8.72
CA HIS A 13 -10.72 4.94 -8.46
C HIS A 13 -9.51 5.36 -7.58
N ALA A 14 -8.91 6.52 -7.85
CA ALA A 14 -7.82 7.06 -7.02
C ALA A 14 -8.28 7.37 -5.60
N PHE A 15 -9.45 8.00 -5.43
CA PHE A 15 -10.02 8.25 -4.11
C PHE A 15 -10.35 6.94 -3.38
N ALA A 16 -10.96 5.97 -4.05
CA ALA A 16 -11.23 4.66 -3.45
C ALA A 16 -9.95 3.94 -3.01
N CYS A 17 -8.86 4.05 -3.78
CA CYS A 17 -7.55 3.51 -3.42
C CYS A 17 -7.07 4.06 -2.06
N LEU A 18 -7.09 5.38 -1.88
CA LEU A 18 -6.65 6.02 -0.65
C LEU A 18 -7.61 5.77 0.52
N ALA A 19 -8.92 5.92 0.29
CA ALA A 19 -9.95 5.76 1.31
C ALA A 19 -10.00 4.32 1.86
N TYR A 20 -10.02 3.31 0.98
CA TYR A 20 -10.04 1.91 1.42
C TYR A 20 -8.69 1.42 1.94
N GLY A 21 -7.57 2.02 1.52
CA GLY A 21 -6.29 1.83 2.20
C GLY A 21 -6.36 2.29 3.66
N MET A 22 -6.92 3.48 3.91
CA MET A 22 -7.12 4.00 5.27
C MET A 22 -8.10 3.15 6.09
N VAL A 23 -9.21 2.71 5.50
CA VAL A 23 -10.15 1.80 6.19
C VAL A 23 -9.48 0.48 6.54
N GLY A 24 -8.63 -0.05 5.66
CA GLY A 24 -7.89 -1.29 5.90
C GLY A 24 -6.91 -1.18 7.05
N ASP A 25 -6.15 -0.10 7.09
CA ASP A 25 -5.27 0.27 8.21
C ASP A 25 -6.09 0.42 9.51
N ALA A 26 -7.13 1.23 9.53
CA ALA A 26 -7.95 1.46 10.72
C ALA A 26 -8.65 0.21 11.23
N MET A 27 -9.17 -0.66 10.35
CA MET A 27 -9.83 -1.91 10.74
C MET A 27 -8.83 -2.96 11.21
N GLY A 28 -7.68 -3.06 10.54
CA GLY A 28 -6.61 -4.00 10.88
C GLY A 28 -5.92 -3.67 12.20
N SER A 29 -5.79 -2.39 12.55
CA SER A 29 -5.17 -1.95 13.80
C SER A 29 -5.85 -2.49 15.07
N LEU A 30 -7.13 -2.89 14.97
CA LEU A 30 -7.85 -3.54 16.08
C LEU A 30 -7.33 -4.95 16.36
N THR A 31 -6.82 -5.63 15.34
CA THR A 31 -6.44 -7.05 15.38
C THR A 31 -4.95 -7.27 15.10
N GLU A 32 -4.21 -6.20 14.97
CA GLU A 32 -2.75 -6.22 14.84
C GLU A 32 -2.13 -6.99 16.02
N LEU A 33 -1.08 -7.75 15.75
CA LEU A 33 -0.37 -8.63 16.70
C LEU A 33 -1.16 -9.84 17.20
N LEU A 34 -2.44 -9.99 16.87
CA LEU A 34 -3.26 -11.10 17.33
C LEU A 34 -3.19 -12.29 16.36
N ASP A 35 -3.34 -13.50 16.88
CA ASP A 35 -3.64 -14.66 16.07
C ASP A 35 -5.14 -14.79 15.79
N PRO A 36 -5.57 -15.52 14.75
CA PRO A 36 -6.97 -15.64 14.41
C PRO A 36 -7.86 -16.24 15.48
N GLY A 37 -7.33 -17.15 16.29
CA GLY A 37 -8.10 -17.75 17.42
C GLY A 37 -8.35 -16.71 18.50
N GLU A 38 -7.40 -15.81 18.72
CA GLU A 38 -7.56 -14.70 19.65
C GLU A 38 -8.53 -13.64 19.12
N ILE A 39 -8.50 -13.33 17.84
CA ILE A 39 -9.46 -12.45 17.18
C ILE A 39 -10.88 -13.00 17.33
N GLU A 40 -11.09 -14.28 16.96
CA GLU A 40 -12.40 -14.92 17.06
C GLU A 40 -12.93 -14.96 18.51
N ARG A 41 -12.06 -15.16 19.50
CA ARG A 41 -12.44 -15.16 20.91
C ARG A 41 -12.79 -13.78 21.45
N ARG A 42 -12.05 -12.72 21.06
CA ARG A 42 -12.21 -11.35 21.59
C ARG A 42 -13.31 -10.56 20.87
N PHE A 43 -13.38 -10.69 19.55
CA PHE A 43 -14.17 -9.83 18.69
C PHE A 43 -15.19 -10.59 17.83
N GLY A 44 -15.12 -11.92 17.76
CA GLY A 44 -15.85 -12.70 16.78
C GLY A 44 -15.29 -12.46 15.36
N TRP A 45 -16.16 -12.10 14.43
CA TRP A 45 -15.75 -11.70 13.07
C TRP A 45 -15.76 -10.17 12.98
N VAL A 46 -14.61 -9.57 12.71
CA VAL A 46 -14.45 -8.10 12.63
C VAL A 46 -15.00 -7.60 11.31
N GLU A 47 -15.97 -6.67 11.36
CA GLU A 47 -16.59 -6.01 10.20
C GLU A 47 -16.80 -4.50 10.42
N SER A 48 -16.23 -3.95 11.48
CA SER A 48 -16.32 -2.52 11.82
C SER A 48 -14.96 -2.01 12.24
N PHE A 49 -14.79 -0.70 12.18
CA PHE A 49 -13.55 -0.02 12.57
C PHE A 49 -13.85 1.32 13.23
N GLU A 50 -12.86 1.83 13.94
CA GLU A 50 -12.80 3.19 14.49
C GLU A 50 -11.47 3.83 14.14
N GLY A 51 -11.42 5.17 14.12
CA GLY A 51 -10.19 5.92 13.85
C GLY A 51 -9.88 6.11 12.37
N THR A 52 -8.69 6.61 12.09
CA THR A 52 -8.26 7.10 10.77
C THR A 52 -6.96 6.47 10.27
N GLY A 53 -6.61 5.30 10.81
CA GLY A 53 -5.36 4.60 10.48
C GLY A 53 -4.19 4.96 11.39
N THR A 54 -3.07 4.33 11.12
CA THR A 54 -1.84 4.31 11.93
C THR A 54 -0.68 4.97 11.17
N ASP A 55 0.52 4.43 11.30
CA ASP A 55 1.71 4.89 10.55
C ASP A 55 1.64 4.56 9.06
N ASP A 56 0.91 3.53 8.64
CA ASP A 56 0.70 3.19 7.22
C ASP A 56 0.16 4.40 6.44
N VAL A 57 -0.95 4.98 6.91
CA VAL A 57 -1.56 6.17 6.29
C VAL A 57 -0.61 7.37 6.37
N ILE A 58 0.06 7.58 7.51
CA ILE A 58 0.98 8.73 7.68
C ILE A 58 2.14 8.62 6.69
N MET A 59 2.77 7.46 6.59
CA MET A 59 3.91 7.25 5.68
C MET A 59 3.51 7.36 4.22
N ARG A 60 2.33 6.86 3.86
CA ARG A 60 1.72 7.01 2.54
C ARG A 60 1.48 8.48 2.17
N ASP A 61 0.91 9.25 3.09
CA ASP A 61 0.58 10.64 2.84
C ASP A 61 1.84 11.53 2.79
N LEU A 62 2.90 11.18 3.52
CA LEU A 62 4.23 11.80 3.36
C LEU A 62 4.84 11.50 1.98
N LEU A 63 4.64 10.29 1.45
CA LEU A 63 5.08 9.95 0.10
C LEU A 63 4.25 10.67 -0.97
N ALA A 64 2.94 10.80 -0.77
CA ALA A 64 2.09 11.58 -1.65
C ALA A 64 2.54 13.06 -1.70
N ALA A 65 2.88 13.65 -0.55
CA ALA A 65 3.43 15.01 -0.49
C ALA A 65 4.75 15.15 -1.27
N ALA A 66 5.62 14.14 -1.22
CA ALA A 66 6.85 14.13 -2.02
C ALA A 66 6.55 14.10 -3.53
N LEU A 67 5.62 13.26 -3.97
CA LEU A 67 5.19 13.17 -5.36
C LEU A 67 4.54 14.46 -5.85
N ILE A 68 3.72 15.11 -5.04
CA ILE A 68 3.11 16.41 -5.38
C ILE A 68 4.20 17.49 -5.52
N ALA A 69 5.14 17.55 -4.58
CA ALA A 69 6.23 18.53 -4.61
C ALA A 69 7.21 18.38 -5.79
N THR A 70 7.19 17.23 -6.47
CA THR A 70 8.13 16.87 -7.55
C THR A 70 7.43 16.56 -8.88
N ASP A 71 6.19 17.00 -9.05
CA ASP A 71 5.39 16.73 -10.26
C ASP A 71 5.36 15.25 -10.64
N GLY A 72 5.32 14.35 -9.64
CA GLY A 72 5.25 12.90 -9.80
C GLY A 72 6.59 12.19 -10.01
N TYR A 73 7.72 12.89 -9.92
CA TYR A 73 9.07 12.33 -10.14
C TYR A 73 9.86 12.10 -8.84
N ALA A 74 9.17 11.99 -7.71
CA ALA A 74 9.82 11.76 -6.41
C ALA A 74 10.73 10.52 -6.43
N ASN A 75 11.81 10.63 -5.69
CA ASN A 75 12.80 9.61 -5.39
C ASN A 75 12.97 9.42 -3.87
N ALA A 76 13.94 8.62 -3.44
CA ALA A 76 14.23 8.37 -2.03
C ALA A 76 14.56 9.64 -1.24
N ASP A 77 15.34 10.56 -1.82
CA ASP A 77 15.74 11.81 -1.15
C ASP A 77 14.53 12.74 -0.96
N ASP A 78 13.59 12.78 -1.92
CA ASP A 78 12.39 13.59 -1.81
C ASP A 78 11.45 13.08 -0.72
N TRP A 79 11.31 11.76 -0.58
CA TRP A 79 10.55 11.16 0.52
C TRP A 79 11.22 11.42 1.87
N ALA A 80 12.55 11.27 1.95
CA ALA A 80 13.31 11.62 3.15
C ALA A 80 13.13 13.10 3.54
N HIS A 81 13.08 14.00 2.56
CA HIS A 81 12.80 15.42 2.80
C HIS A 81 11.45 15.64 3.48
N GLN A 82 10.40 14.93 3.07
CA GLN A 82 9.09 15.02 3.72
C GLN A 82 9.13 14.47 5.15
N TRP A 83 9.89 13.42 5.44
CA TRP A 83 10.07 12.92 6.81
C TRP A 83 10.72 13.96 7.73
N CYS A 84 11.67 14.74 7.19
CA CYS A 84 12.33 15.82 7.95
C CYS A 84 11.41 17.01 8.17
N THR A 85 10.79 17.52 7.10
CA THR A 85 9.99 18.75 7.14
C THR A 85 8.67 18.58 7.87
N GLN A 86 8.10 17.37 7.87
CA GLN A 86 6.87 17.01 8.57
C GLN A 86 7.11 16.04 9.73
N SER A 87 8.26 16.15 10.40
CA SER A 87 8.71 15.21 11.45
C SER A 87 7.73 15.09 12.63
N GLU A 88 6.91 16.11 12.88
CA GLU A 88 5.83 16.06 13.88
C GLU A 88 4.80 14.95 13.60
N LYS A 89 4.59 14.59 12.35
CA LYS A 89 3.71 13.47 12.00
C LYS A 89 4.27 12.13 12.48
N ILE A 90 5.60 11.99 12.54
CA ILE A 90 6.31 10.76 12.98
C ILE A 90 6.56 10.79 14.49
N PHE A 91 7.08 11.90 15.03
CA PHE A 91 7.50 12.00 16.43
C PHE A 91 6.47 12.65 17.36
N GLY A 92 5.31 13.07 16.83
CA GLY A 92 4.23 13.68 17.60
C GLY A 92 3.35 12.68 18.34
N GLY A 93 2.07 13.01 18.54
CA GLY A 93 1.15 12.24 19.37
C GLY A 93 0.88 10.78 18.94
N LYS A 94 1.25 10.40 17.71
CA LYS A 94 1.10 9.03 17.19
C LYS A 94 2.43 8.25 17.12
N ALA A 95 3.52 8.75 17.71
CA ALA A 95 4.84 8.12 17.64
C ALA A 95 4.83 6.66 18.12
N ASN A 96 3.98 6.31 19.08
CA ASN A 96 3.83 4.95 19.60
C ASN A 96 3.18 3.96 18.61
N ARG A 97 2.68 4.44 17.48
CA ARG A 97 2.11 3.60 16.40
C ARG A 97 3.17 3.19 15.38
N PHE A 98 4.31 3.87 15.36
CA PHE A 98 5.37 3.56 14.43
C PHE A 98 6.23 2.39 14.89
N PHE A 99 6.53 1.50 13.96
CA PHE A 99 7.48 0.43 14.23
C PHE A 99 8.89 1.01 14.51
N PRO A 100 9.67 0.42 15.43
CA PRO A 100 10.97 0.97 15.85
C PRO A 100 11.96 1.24 14.71
N SER A 101 11.90 0.47 13.62
CA SER A 101 12.77 0.70 12.44
C SER A 101 12.51 2.03 11.76
N ILE A 102 11.24 2.47 11.67
CA ILE A 102 10.87 3.78 11.09
C ILE A 102 11.37 4.90 11.99
N LEU A 103 11.12 4.81 13.30
CA LEU A 103 11.59 5.82 14.25
C LEU A 103 13.12 5.94 14.23
N HIS A 104 13.82 4.82 14.12
CA HIS A 104 15.28 4.80 14.02
C HIS A 104 15.78 5.45 12.72
N ALA A 105 15.16 5.14 11.58
CA ALA A 105 15.49 5.75 10.30
C ALA A 105 15.23 7.28 10.31
N ALA A 106 14.06 7.69 10.82
CA ALA A 106 13.70 9.10 10.94
C ALA A 106 14.63 9.86 11.88
N GLU A 107 15.06 9.25 12.99
CA GLU A 107 16.04 9.87 13.90
C GLU A 107 17.42 10.04 13.23
N LYS A 108 17.87 9.09 12.39
CA LYS A 108 19.08 9.26 11.59
C LYS A 108 18.98 10.47 10.66
N LEU A 109 17.83 10.65 9.97
CA LEU A 109 17.57 11.82 9.13
C LEU A 109 17.62 13.13 9.93
N ARG A 110 16.99 13.18 11.12
CA ARG A 110 17.05 14.35 12.01
C ARG A 110 18.47 14.71 12.44
N ARG A 111 19.38 13.72 12.47
CA ARG A 111 20.81 13.92 12.75
C ARG A 111 21.62 14.18 11.50
N ALA A 112 20.99 14.54 10.38
CA ALA A 112 21.62 14.85 9.11
C ALA A 112 22.44 13.71 8.48
N TYR A 113 22.05 12.45 8.74
CA TYR A 113 22.58 11.34 7.95
C TYR A 113 22.05 11.45 6.52
N LEU A 114 22.87 11.05 5.56
CA LEU A 114 22.48 11.03 4.16
C LEU A 114 21.34 10.00 3.95
N PRO A 115 20.27 10.32 3.21
CA PRO A 115 19.13 9.45 3.00
C PRO A 115 19.51 8.02 2.59
N ARG A 116 20.41 7.86 1.63
CA ARG A 116 20.88 6.55 1.15
C ARG A 116 21.63 5.70 2.18
N LEU A 117 21.98 6.25 3.35
CA LEU A 117 22.72 5.54 4.42
C LEU A 117 21.82 5.19 5.61
N ILE A 118 20.59 5.72 5.68
CA ILE A 118 19.75 5.49 6.86
C ILE A 118 19.24 4.05 6.96
N ALA A 119 19.08 3.39 5.83
CA ALA A 119 18.60 2.02 5.74
C ALA A 119 19.66 0.96 6.07
N GLU A 120 20.92 1.35 6.24
CA GLU A 120 21.96 0.40 6.60
C GLU A 120 21.68 -0.24 7.97
N GLY A 121 21.66 -1.58 8.00
CA GLY A 121 21.34 -2.36 9.20
C GLY A 121 19.85 -2.41 9.55
N THR A 122 18.94 -2.01 8.65
CA THR A 122 17.50 -2.07 8.88
C THR A 122 16.96 -3.51 8.83
N MET A 123 15.73 -3.67 9.34
CA MET A 123 15.04 -4.96 9.35
C MET A 123 14.06 -5.10 8.16
N PRO A 124 13.63 -6.35 7.84
CA PRO A 124 12.75 -6.64 6.71
C PRO A 124 11.30 -6.23 7.02
N THR A 125 10.99 -4.94 6.95
CA THR A 125 9.64 -4.42 7.22
C THR A 125 8.85 -4.11 5.94
N THR A 126 7.56 -3.86 6.07
CA THR A 126 6.67 -3.52 4.96
C THR A 126 6.57 -2.01 4.73
N THR A 127 7.36 -1.20 5.44
CA THR A 127 7.30 0.27 5.44
C THR A 127 7.20 0.89 4.04
N SER A 128 7.96 0.40 3.07
CA SER A 128 7.88 0.94 1.70
C SER A 128 6.62 0.46 0.95
N ALA A 129 6.25 -0.82 1.09
CA ALA A 129 5.10 -1.36 0.36
C ALA A 129 3.75 -0.82 0.89
N MET A 130 3.60 -0.59 2.20
CA MET A 130 2.40 0.00 2.78
C MET A 130 2.18 1.44 2.33
N ALA A 131 3.26 2.20 2.14
CA ALA A 131 3.21 3.61 1.75
C ALA A 131 3.06 3.84 0.23
N ILE A 132 3.22 2.82 -0.61
CA ILE A 132 3.53 2.98 -2.03
C ILE A 132 2.33 3.32 -2.93
N ALA A 133 1.11 3.30 -2.42
CA ALA A 133 -0.10 3.52 -3.23
C ALA A 133 -0.07 4.78 -4.10
N PRO A 134 0.41 5.95 -3.64
CA PRO A 134 0.52 7.15 -4.45
C PRO A 134 1.39 6.98 -5.70
N VAL A 135 2.44 6.16 -5.64
CA VAL A 135 3.29 5.84 -6.81
C VAL A 135 2.51 5.07 -7.87
N GLY A 136 1.64 4.15 -7.44
CA GLY A 136 0.72 3.45 -8.36
C GLY A 136 -0.25 4.41 -9.04
N ILE A 137 -0.78 5.40 -8.32
CA ILE A 137 -1.74 6.39 -8.86
C ILE A 137 -1.05 7.33 -9.86
N VAL A 138 0.11 7.92 -9.54
CA VAL A 138 0.80 8.83 -10.46
C VAL A 138 1.36 8.14 -11.70
N ASN A 139 1.51 6.81 -11.67
CA ASN A 139 1.89 5.97 -12.82
C ASN A 139 0.72 5.12 -13.31
N ALA A 140 -0.53 5.55 -13.11
CA ALA A 140 -1.72 4.81 -13.52
C ALA A 140 -1.64 4.35 -14.99
N GLY A 141 -1.97 3.08 -15.23
CA GLY A 141 -1.88 2.48 -16.57
C GLY A 141 -0.45 2.11 -17.01
N ASN A 142 0.59 2.41 -16.22
CA ASN A 142 1.97 2.04 -16.52
C ASN A 142 2.61 1.25 -15.34
N PRO A 143 2.26 -0.03 -15.16
CA PRO A 143 2.77 -0.86 -14.06
C PRO A 143 4.30 -0.94 -14.00
N ARG A 144 4.96 -0.88 -15.17
CA ARG A 144 6.42 -0.95 -15.25
C ARG A 144 7.11 0.30 -14.70
N ALA A 145 6.57 1.48 -14.99
CA ALA A 145 7.07 2.74 -14.45
C ALA A 145 6.81 2.81 -12.94
N ALA A 146 5.63 2.38 -12.48
CA ALA A 146 5.28 2.29 -11.07
C ALA A 146 6.26 1.39 -10.31
N ALA A 147 6.57 0.20 -10.83
CA ALA A 147 7.53 -0.73 -10.23
C ALA A 147 8.94 -0.12 -10.12
N ALA A 148 9.43 0.52 -11.18
CA ALA A 148 10.75 1.12 -11.19
C ALA A 148 10.90 2.27 -10.18
N GLN A 149 9.91 3.17 -10.13
CA GLN A 149 9.88 4.28 -9.18
C GLN A 149 9.72 3.79 -7.74
N ALA A 150 8.88 2.77 -7.52
CA ALA A 150 8.70 2.17 -6.19
C ALA A 150 9.99 1.53 -5.66
N THR A 151 10.75 0.82 -6.51
CA THR A 151 12.04 0.23 -6.14
C THR A 151 13.03 1.32 -5.70
N GLU A 152 13.09 2.43 -6.42
CA GLU A 152 13.97 3.55 -6.11
C GLU A 152 13.58 4.20 -4.79
N ILE A 153 12.30 4.56 -4.60
CA ILE A 153 11.79 5.16 -3.36
C ILE A 153 11.99 4.23 -2.16
N ALA A 154 11.75 2.92 -2.32
CA ALA A 154 11.92 1.93 -1.26
C ALA A 154 13.38 1.79 -0.80
N SER A 155 14.35 2.23 -1.60
CA SER A 155 15.77 2.24 -1.23
C SER A 155 16.07 3.17 -0.04
N LEU A 156 15.19 4.11 0.29
CA LEU A 156 15.30 4.93 1.49
C LEU A 156 15.34 4.09 2.76
N VAL A 157 14.54 3.02 2.84
CA VAL A 157 14.36 2.22 4.06
C VAL A 157 14.81 0.77 3.94
N HIS A 158 15.04 0.28 2.73
CA HIS A 158 15.39 -1.13 2.48
C HIS A 158 16.55 -1.25 1.49
N VAL A 159 17.70 -1.70 1.97
CA VAL A 159 18.89 -1.92 1.12
C VAL A 159 19.57 -3.25 1.50
N THR A 160 20.55 -3.67 0.74
CA THR A 160 21.42 -4.82 1.01
C THR A 160 20.64 -6.13 1.26
N HIS A 161 20.77 -6.73 2.42
CA HIS A 161 20.17 -8.03 2.76
C HIS A 161 18.63 -8.03 2.87
N VAL A 162 17.99 -6.85 2.88
CA VAL A 162 16.54 -6.69 2.88
C VAL A 162 16.00 -6.08 1.58
N ALA A 163 16.77 -6.12 0.50
CA ALA A 163 16.37 -5.56 -0.80
C ALA A 163 15.08 -6.20 -1.36
N PHE A 164 14.74 -7.42 -0.97
CA PHE A 164 13.44 -8.03 -1.32
C PHE A 164 12.22 -7.22 -0.86
N CYS A 165 12.37 -6.32 0.12
CA CYS A 165 11.31 -5.40 0.48
C CYS A 165 11.04 -4.35 -0.61
N GLN A 166 12.07 -3.97 -1.40
CA GLN A 166 11.89 -3.12 -2.58
C GLN A 166 11.06 -3.84 -3.65
N ASP A 167 11.28 -5.16 -3.82
CA ASP A 167 10.48 -5.99 -4.73
C ASP A 167 9.01 -6.04 -4.28
N GLY A 168 8.76 -6.08 -2.97
CA GLY A 168 7.41 -5.98 -2.41
C GLY A 168 6.73 -4.66 -2.74
N ALA A 169 7.43 -3.54 -2.56
CA ALA A 169 6.94 -2.21 -2.92
C ALA A 169 6.66 -2.10 -4.42
N ALA A 170 7.56 -2.61 -5.27
CA ALA A 170 7.39 -2.65 -6.72
C ALA A 170 6.15 -3.48 -7.12
N ALA A 171 5.91 -4.62 -6.47
CA ALA A 171 4.73 -5.45 -6.70
C ALA A 171 3.43 -4.69 -6.38
N ILE A 172 3.32 -4.06 -5.22
CA ILE A 172 2.12 -3.32 -4.80
C ILE A 172 1.88 -2.11 -5.72
N ALA A 173 2.90 -1.29 -6.00
CA ALA A 173 2.77 -0.14 -6.89
C ALA A 173 2.34 -0.55 -8.31
N SER A 174 2.92 -1.62 -8.84
CA SER A 174 2.58 -2.19 -10.15
C SER A 174 1.13 -2.68 -10.20
N THR A 175 0.68 -3.36 -9.15
CA THR A 175 -0.68 -3.86 -9.01
C THR A 175 -1.69 -2.71 -9.02
N ILE A 176 -1.42 -1.64 -8.26
CA ILE A 176 -2.27 -0.45 -8.23
C ILE A 176 -2.28 0.25 -9.59
N ALA A 177 -1.11 0.46 -10.23
CA ALA A 177 -1.04 1.07 -11.56
C ALA A 177 -1.79 0.24 -12.61
N ALA A 178 -1.74 -1.09 -12.54
CA ALA A 178 -2.47 -2.00 -13.43
C ALA A 178 -3.98 -1.93 -13.23
N ALA A 179 -4.45 -1.63 -12.01
CA ALA A 179 -5.88 -1.52 -11.71
C ALA A 179 -6.57 -0.39 -12.49
N PHE A 180 -5.83 0.61 -12.95
CA PHE A 180 -6.34 1.71 -13.79
C PHE A 180 -6.36 1.39 -15.29
N LEU A 181 -5.89 0.23 -15.71
CA LEU A 181 -5.96 -0.18 -17.12
C LEU A 181 -7.42 -0.50 -17.52
N PRO A 182 -7.82 -0.13 -18.76
CA PRO A 182 -9.14 -0.52 -19.26
C PRO A 182 -9.32 -2.04 -19.22
N GLY A 183 -10.42 -2.50 -18.60
CA GLY A 183 -10.72 -3.93 -18.48
C GLY A 183 -9.85 -4.68 -17.47
N ALA A 184 -9.20 -3.98 -16.54
CA ALA A 184 -8.46 -4.61 -15.45
C ALA A 184 -9.34 -5.59 -14.66
N THR A 185 -8.77 -6.73 -14.32
CA THR A 185 -9.41 -7.80 -13.53
C THR A 185 -8.52 -8.17 -12.35
N VAL A 186 -9.07 -8.87 -11.37
CA VAL A 186 -8.29 -9.39 -10.24
C VAL A 186 -7.09 -10.21 -10.73
N ASP A 187 -7.27 -11.07 -11.73
CA ASP A 187 -6.15 -11.87 -12.25
C ASP A 187 -5.08 -11.02 -12.94
N SER A 188 -5.49 -10.01 -13.74
CA SER A 188 -4.53 -9.15 -14.43
C SER A 188 -3.71 -8.28 -13.48
N VAL A 189 -4.33 -7.75 -12.42
CA VAL A 189 -3.61 -6.93 -11.43
C VAL A 189 -2.68 -7.79 -10.56
N LEU A 190 -3.09 -8.99 -10.19
CA LEU A 190 -2.22 -9.94 -9.47
C LEU A 190 -1.06 -10.43 -10.35
N GLN A 191 -1.28 -10.59 -11.66
CA GLN A 191 -0.20 -10.91 -12.59
C GLN A 191 0.81 -9.75 -12.69
N ALA A 192 0.35 -8.50 -12.69
CA ALA A 192 1.23 -7.33 -12.69
C ALA A 192 2.17 -7.30 -11.48
N ALA A 193 1.73 -7.76 -10.30
CA ALA A 193 2.60 -7.92 -9.13
C ALA A 193 3.77 -8.87 -9.39
N VAL A 194 3.51 -10.01 -10.03
CA VAL A 194 4.53 -11.02 -10.36
C VAL A 194 5.49 -10.51 -11.44
N ASP A 195 4.96 -9.80 -12.45
CA ASP A 195 5.72 -9.29 -13.60
C ASP A 195 6.61 -8.09 -13.22
N ALA A 196 6.26 -7.35 -12.16
CA ALA A 196 7.06 -6.25 -11.63
C ALA A 196 8.43 -6.70 -11.13
N ILE A 197 8.51 -7.92 -10.62
CA ILE A 197 9.69 -8.44 -9.90
C ILE A 197 10.62 -9.16 -10.87
N LYS A 198 11.91 -8.79 -10.84
CA LYS A 198 12.93 -9.41 -11.68
C LYS A 198 13.12 -10.90 -11.31
N PRO A 199 13.08 -11.82 -12.30
CA PRO A 199 13.10 -13.27 -12.01
C PRO A 199 14.36 -13.74 -11.29
N TRP A 200 15.48 -13.05 -11.45
CA TRP A 200 16.75 -13.43 -10.85
C TRP A 200 16.98 -12.68 -9.53
N SER A 201 17.11 -11.35 -9.57
CA SER A 201 17.45 -10.56 -8.38
C SER A 201 16.33 -10.53 -7.34
N GLY A 202 15.06 -10.59 -7.78
CA GLY A 202 13.87 -10.61 -6.91
C GLY A 202 13.28 -12.02 -6.71
N ALA A 203 14.02 -13.09 -7.00
CA ALA A 203 13.51 -14.47 -6.99
C ALA A 203 12.81 -14.86 -5.69
N GLU A 204 13.30 -14.41 -4.53
CA GLU A 204 12.71 -14.71 -3.23
C GLU A 204 11.27 -14.18 -3.12
N MET A 205 11.06 -12.88 -3.29
CA MET A 205 9.73 -12.26 -3.19
C MET A 205 8.81 -12.77 -4.30
N ARG A 206 9.31 -12.88 -5.53
CA ARG A 206 8.54 -13.38 -6.67
C ARG A 206 8.00 -14.79 -6.44
N THR A 207 8.84 -15.71 -5.93
CA THR A 207 8.44 -17.08 -5.61
C THR A 207 7.39 -17.10 -4.51
N LEU A 208 7.57 -16.33 -3.43
CA LEU A 208 6.61 -16.24 -2.33
C LEU A 208 5.24 -15.77 -2.81
N ILE A 209 5.18 -14.73 -3.67
CA ILE A 209 3.91 -14.25 -4.23
C ILE A 209 3.24 -15.35 -5.07
N ILE A 210 3.98 -16.02 -5.93
CA ILE A 210 3.45 -17.10 -6.77
C ILE A 210 2.90 -18.24 -5.90
N ASP A 211 3.66 -18.68 -4.91
CA ASP A 211 3.30 -19.81 -4.05
C ASP A 211 2.07 -19.50 -3.19
N VAL A 212 2.02 -18.29 -2.62
CA VAL A 212 0.87 -17.85 -1.80
C VAL A 212 -0.38 -17.67 -2.65
N LEU A 213 -0.28 -17.12 -3.86
CA LEU A 213 -1.41 -17.05 -4.79
C LEU A 213 -1.88 -18.44 -5.24
N ALA A 214 -0.97 -19.39 -5.46
CA ALA A 214 -1.32 -20.79 -5.75
C ALA A 214 -2.03 -21.44 -4.55
N LEU A 215 -1.53 -21.20 -3.32
CA LEU A 215 -2.20 -21.66 -2.10
C LEU A 215 -3.60 -21.06 -1.98
N ALA A 216 -3.77 -19.75 -2.23
CA ALA A 216 -5.08 -19.09 -2.18
C ALA A 216 -6.07 -19.68 -3.19
N ARG A 217 -5.61 -19.94 -4.42
CA ARG A 217 -6.42 -20.54 -5.49
C ARG A 217 -6.84 -21.98 -5.21
N SER A 218 -5.99 -22.76 -4.54
CA SER A 218 -6.23 -24.18 -4.22
C SER A 218 -6.95 -24.39 -2.89
N SER A 219 -7.07 -23.38 -2.04
CA SER A 219 -7.73 -23.49 -0.75
C SER A 219 -9.25 -23.56 -0.91
N GLN A 220 -9.91 -24.40 -0.11
CA GLN A 220 -11.35 -24.57 -0.12
C GLN A 220 -12.08 -23.26 0.18
N ASP A 221 -11.58 -22.51 1.15
CA ASP A 221 -12.11 -21.21 1.58
C ASP A 221 -11.01 -20.35 2.25
N TYR A 222 -11.37 -19.14 2.64
CA TYR A 222 -10.46 -18.20 3.31
C TYR A 222 -9.91 -18.74 4.63
N LYS A 223 -10.72 -19.43 5.45
CA LYS A 223 -10.25 -19.95 6.76
C LYS A 223 -9.24 -21.08 6.58
N ALA A 224 -9.46 -21.94 5.59
CA ALA A 224 -8.50 -22.98 5.22
C ALA A 224 -7.19 -22.39 4.72
N PHE A 225 -7.25 -21.37 3.83
CA PHE A 225 -6.08 -20.61 3.39
C PHE A 225 -5.32 -20.00 4.57
N ARG A 226 -5.99 -19.23 5.42
CA ARG A 226 -5.41 -18.55 6.57
C ARG A 226 -4.63 -19.52 7.46
N LYS A 227 -5.23 -20.67 7.77
CA LYS A 227 -4.61 -21.74 8.58
C LYS A 227 -3.36 -22.32 7.90
N ALA A 228 -3.42 -22.58 6.60
CA ALA A 228 -2.28 -23.10 5.85
C ALA A 228 -1.16 -22.07 5.71
N PHE A 229 -1.50 -20.82 5.44
CA PHE A 229 -0.56 -19.70 5.38
C PHE A 229 0.20 -19.54 6.70
N GLN A 230 -0.49 -19.48 7.83
CA GLN A 230 0.13 -19.31 9.14
C GLN A 230 1.11 -20.43 9.48
N LYS A 231 0.85 -21.63 9.03
CA LYS A 231 1.75 -22.77 9.25
C LYS A 231 3.05 -22.66 8.45
N SER A 232 3.02 -22.04 7.26
CA SER A 232 4.09 -22.20 6.27
C SER A 232 4.80 -20.88 5.90
N TYR A 233 4.16 -19.73 6.08
CA TYR A 233 4.65 -18.45 5.54
C TYR A 233 4.90 -17.37 6.58
N CYS A 234 4.41 -17.50 7.82
CA CYS A 234 4.69 -16.54 8.89
C CYS A 234 6.17 -16.40 9.18
N LYS A 235 6.59 -15.17 9.41
CA LYS A 235 7.97 -14.80 9.73
C LYS A 235 8.11 -14.43 11.21
N PRO A 236 9.33 -14.47 11.78
CA PRO A 236 9.56 -14.04 13.17
C PRO A 236 9.18 -12.55 13.39
N VAL A 237 9.45 -11.69 12.43
CA VAL A 237 9.01 -10.28 12.43
C VAL A 237 7.66 -10.21 11.72
N ILE A 238 6.63 -9.75 12.43
CA ILE A 238 5.25 -9.79 11.91
C ILE A 238 5.04 -8.90 10.69
N CYS A 239 5.75 -7.78 10.60
CA CYS A 239 5.72 -6.82 9.50
C CYS A 239 6.75 -7.13 8.40
N ASP A 240 7.25 -8.36 8.31
CA ASP A 240 8.17 -8.77 7.24
C ASP A 240 7.46 -8.75 5.89
N SER A 241 7.99 -8.00 4.93
CA SER A 241 7.43 -7.91 3.57
C SER A 241 7.18 -9.27 2.90
N ARG A 242 7.97 -10.30 3.24
CA ARG A 242 7.81 -11.66 2.71
C ARG A 242 6.58 -12.39 3.25
N GLU A 243 5.98 -11.87 4.30
CA GLU A 243 4.68 -12.32 4.85
C GLU A 243 3.55 -11.42 4.36
N THR A 244 3.67 -10.12 4.60
CA THR A 244 2.58 -9.16 4.46
C THR A 244 2.19 -8.90 3.00
N VAL A 245 3.17 -8.75 2.09
CA VAL A 245 2.89 -8.48 0.66
C VAL A 245 2.17 -9.66 0.00
N PRO A 246 2.65 -10.92 0.09
CA PRO A 246 1.90 -12.06 -0.44
C PRO A 246 0.52 -12.24 0.22
N ALA A 247 0.40 -11.98 1.54
CA ALA A 247 -0.88 -12.04 2.23
C ALA A 247 -1.87 -11.01 1.68
N ALA A 248 -1.46 -9.75 1.48
CA ALA A 248 -2.30 -8.70 0.93
C ALA A 248 -2.81 -9.06 -0.49
N LEU A 249 -1.95 -9.59 -1.35
CA LEU A 249 -2.34 -10.05 -2.69
C LEU A 249 -3.33 -11.23 -2.62
N ALA A 250 -3.19 -12.13 -1.64
CA ALA A 250 -4.17 -13.19 -1.41
C ALA A 250 -5.52 -12.64 -0.91
N MET A 251 -5.54 -11.56 -0.09
CA MET A 251 -6.78 -10.89 0.29
C MET A 251 -7.50 -10.30 -0.93
N VAL A 252 -6.78 -9.68 -1.86
CA VAL A 252 -7.34 -9.20 -3.14
C VAL A 252 -7.99 -10.36 -3.92
N TRP A 253 -7.35 -11.52 -3.97
CA TRP A 253 -7.90 -12.72 -4.59
C TRP A 253 -9.23 -13.17 -3.94
N PHE A 254 -9.25 -13.35 -2.62
CA PHE A 254 -10.46 -13.80 -1.90
C PHE A 254 -11.57 -12.75 -1.91
N ALA A 255 -11.23 -11.46 -1.92
CA ALA A 255 -12.17 -10.36 -2.01
C ALA A 255 -12.82 -10.24 -3.40
N ARG A 256 -12.22 -10.84 -4.45
CA ARG A 256 -12.69 -10.69 -5.84
C ARG A 256 -12.75 -9.21 -6.28
N GLY A 257 -11.84 -8.40 -5.76
CA GLY A 257 -11.78 -6.97 -6.03
C GLY A 257 -12.74 -6.09 -5.22
N ASP A 258 -13.60 -6.65 -4.34
CA ASP A 258 -14.43 -5.84 -3.44
C ASP A 258 -13.55 -5.26 -2.31
N PRO A 259 -13.41 -3.91 -2.21
CA PRO A 259 -12.51 -3.31 -1.24
C PRO A 259 -12.97 -3.51 0.21
N TRP A 260 -14.27 -3.50 0.48
CA TRP A 260 -14.77 -3.78 1.82
C TRP A 260 -14.47 -5.20 2.27
N LYS A 261 -14.70 -6.16 1.39
CA LYS A 261 -14.37 -7.55 1.68
C LYS A 261 -12.86 -7.74 1.89
N ALA A 262 -12.02 -7.04 1.13
CA ALA A 262 -10.57 -7.11 1.28
C ALA A 262 -10.13 -6.65 2.68
N VAL A 263 -10.61 -5.51 3.15
CA VAL A 263 -10.26 -4.98 4.49
C VAL A 263 -10.82 -5.85 5.62
N VAL A 264 -12.04 -6.37 5.49
CA VAL A 264 -12.63 -7.32 6.46
C VAL A 264 -11.79 -8.60 6.55
N LEU A 265 -11.40 -9.19 5.42
CA LEU A 265 -10.56 -10.39 5.42
C LEU A 265 -9.19 -10.11 6.04
N SER A 266 -8.60 -8.95 5.77
CA SER A 266 -7.31 -8.54 6.35
C SER A 266 -7.38 -8.37 7.86
N ALA A 267 -8.40 -7.70 8.39
CA ALA A 267 -8.59 -7.56 9.83
C ALA A 267 -8.78 -8.92 10.53
N ASN A 268 -9.45 -9.88 9.89
CA ASN A 268 -9.62 -11.23 10.44
C ASN A 268 -8.44 -12.17 10.14
N PHE A 269 -7.41 -11.68 9.45
CA PHE A 269 -6.17 -12.42 9.24
C PHE A 269 -5.27 -12.36 10.47
N GLY A 270 -5.25 -11.22 11.14
CA GLY A 270 -4.35 -10.95 12.27
C GLY A 270 -2.92 -10.66 11.81
N ARG A 271 -1.97 -10.82 12.71
CA ARG A 271 -0.57 -10.51 12.47
C ARG A 271 -0.40 -9.01 12.19
N ASP A 272 0.12 -8.62 11.04
CA ASP A 272 0.26 -7.24 10.55
C ASP A 272 -1.01 -6.83 9.76
N ALA A 273 -2.16 -6.92 10.44
CA ALA A 273 -3.48 -6.87 9.81
C ALA A 273 -3.80 -5.50 9.19
N ASP A 274 -3.32 -4.42 9.79
CA ASP A 274 -3.45 -3.03 9.33
C ASP A 274 -2.68 -2.82 8.02
N THR A 275 -1.41 -3.18 7.99
CA THR A 275 -0.59 -3.11 6.77
C THR A 275 -1.15 -3.98 5.63
N ILE A 276 -1.55 -5.23 5.94
CA ILE A 276 -2.20 -6.11 4.95
C ILE A 276 -3.49 -5.47 4.44
N GLY A 277 -4.30 -4.89 5.34
CA GLY A 277 -5.54 -4.20 5.02
C GLY A 277 -5.35 -2.93 4.21
N CYS A 278 -4.33 -2.13 4.55
CA CYS A 278 -3.96 -0.92 3.81
C CYS A 278 -3.64 -1.25 2.34
N MET A 279 -2.78 -2.24 2.12
CA MET A 279 -2.41 -2.65 0.75
C MET A 279 -3.59 -3.29 0.00
N ALA A 280 -4.28 -4.25 0.59
CA ALA A 280 -5.36 -4.97 -0.09
C ALA A 280 -6.57 -4.07 -0.36
N GLY A 281 -6.95 -3.24 0.61
CA GLY A 281 -8.01 -2.24 0.47
C GLY A 281 -7.69 -1.23 -0.63
N GLY A 282 -6.45 -0.72 -0.64
CA GLY A 282 -5.97 0.20 -1.67
C GLY A 282 -6.01 -0.40 -3.08
N ILE A 283 -5.53 -1.62 -3.28
CA ILE A 283 -5.57 -2.31 -4.58
C ILE A 283 -7.02 -2.52 -5.04
N CYS A 284 -7.89 -3.05 -4.18
CA CYS A 284 -9.29 -3.28 -4.52
C CYS A 284 -10.04 -1.97 -4.77
N GLY A 285 -9.74 -0.91 -4.01
CA GLY A 285 -10.26 0.44 -4.23
C GLY A 285 -9.85 1.00 -5.59
N ALA A 286 -8.58 0.88 -5.95
CA ALA A 286 -8.09 1.26 -7.28
C ALA A 286 -8.77 0.48 -8.42
N LEU A 287 -9.06 -0.80 -8.21
CA LEU A 287 -9.69 -1.66 -9.22
C LEU A 287 -11.18 -1.39 -9.40
N THR A 288 -11.90 -1.08 -8.32
CA THR A 288 -13.37 -1.02 -8.34
C THR A 288 -13.90 0.41 -8.34
N GLY A 289 -13.15 1.37 -7.80
CA GLY A 289 -13.60 2.75 -7.59
C GLY A 289 -14.61 2.87 -6.46
N ILE A 290 -15.03 4.11 -6.19
CA ILE A 290 -16.02 4.45 -5.17
C ILE A 290 -17.40 4.69 -5.81
N GLY A 291 -18.47 4.26 -5.13
CA GLY A 291 -19.84 4.44 -5.58
C GLY A 291 -20.82 4.63 -4.41
N GLU A 292 -22.13 4.66 -4.70
CA GLU A 292 -23.18 4.89 -3.70
C GLU A 292 -23.16 3.92 -2.51
N ARG A 293 -22.81 2.65 -2.75
CA ARG A 293 -22.72 1.60 -1.72
C ARG A 293 -21.67 1.89 -0.63
N ASP A 294 -20.70 2.75 -0.94
CA ASP A 294 -19.54 2.98 -0.07
C ASP A 294 -19.81 4.08 0.96
N GLY A 295 -20.89 4.86 0.81
CA GLY A 295 -21.26 5.89 1.76
C GLY A 295 -21.39 5.37 3.20
N ASN A 296 -22.12 4.27 3.40
CA ASN A 296 -22.27 3.65 4.73
C ASN A 296 -20.96 3.01 5.22
N ARG A 297 -20.15 2.47 4.32
CA ARG A 297 -18.87 1.81 4.65
C ARG A 297 -17.80 2.81 5.11
N LEU A 298 -17.83 4.01 4.55
CA LEU A 298 -16.90 5.08 4.89
C LEU A 298 -17.44 6.02 5.98
N ALA A 299 -18.71 5.93 6.35
CA ALA A 299 -19.34 6.78 7.35
C ALA A 299 -18.64 6.82 8.73
N PRO A 300 -17.92 5.75 9.20
CA PRO A 300 -17.17 5.83 10.44
C PRO A 300 -15.94 6.77 10.37
N LEU A 301 -15.43 7.09 9.17
CA LEU A 301 -14.36 8.07 9.02
C LEU A 301 -14.90 9.50 9.24
N PRO A 302 -14.16 10.39 9.94
CA PRO A 302 -14.51 11.79 10.03
C PRO A 302 -14.62 12.44 8.65
N GLU A 303 -15.60 13.32 8.47
CA GLU A 303 -15.83 14.01 7.19
C GLU A 303 -14.59 14.78 6.72
N GLU A 304 -13.90 15.45 7.63
CA GLU A 304 -12.66 16.18 7.36
C GLU A 304 -11.59 15.24 6.78
N THR A 305 -11.40 14.08 7.40
CA THR A 305 -10.44 13.05 6.92
C THR A 305 -10.81 12.54 5.52
N LEU A 306 -12.08 12.28 5.26
CA LEU A 306 -12.52 11.87 3.91
C LEU A 306 -12.27 12.97 2.87
N LEU A 307 -12.46 14.24 3.25
CA LEU A 307 -12.16 15.37 2.39
C LEU A 307 -10.67 15.49 2.10
N GLU A 308 -9.81 15.33 3.11
CA GLU A 308 -8.35 15.32 2.93
C GLU A 308 -7.92 14.22 1.95
N GLN A 309 -8.40 12.99 2.15
CA GLN A 309 -8.07 11.87 1.26
C GLN A 309 -8.59 12.09 -0.17
N ARG A 310 -9.73 12.74 -0.31
CA ARG A 310 -10.27 13.09 -1.62
C ARG A 310 -9.41 14.14 -2.32
N TRP A 311 -9.04 15.21 -1.63
CA TRP A 311 -8.16 16.24 -2.21
C TRP A 311 -6.81 15.65 -2.59
N LEU A 312 -6.24 14.80 -1.75
CA LEU A 312 -5.00 14.10 -2.04
C LEU A 312 -5.11 13.24 -3.31
N ALA A 313 -6.22 12.55 -3.49
CA ALA A 313 -6.47 11.77 -4.70
C ALA A 313 -6.57 12.65 -5.95
N LEU A 314 -7.25 13.79 -5.87
CA LEU A 314 -7.38 14.74 -6.97
C LEU A 314 -6.03 15.34 -7.37
N ASP A 315 -5.21 15.71 -6.39
CA ASP A 315 -3.85 16.22 -6.65
C ASP A 315 -2.99 15.16 -7.35
N LEU A 316 -3.01 13.89 -6.88
CA LEU A 316 -2.26 12.80 -7.52
C LEU A 316 -2.74 12.51 -8.95
N VAL A 317 -4.05 12.62 -9.21
CA VAL A 317 -4.61 12.50 -10.57
C VAL A 317 -4.16 13.64 -11.47
N ALA A 318 -4.17 14.88 -10.95
CA ALA A 318 -3.66 16.05 -11.70
C ALA A 318 -2.18 15.89 -12.05
N ILE A 319 -1.37 15.43 -11.09
CA ILE A 319 0.05 15.11 -11.30
C ILE A 319 0.24 14.01 -12.35
N HIS A 320 -0.57 12.93 -12.30
CA HIS A 320 -0.53 11.91 -13.34
C HIS A 320 -0.73 12.51 -14.75
N HIS A 321 -1.74 13.36 -14.93
CA HIS A 321 -2.01 13.99 -16.23
C HIS A 321 -0.89 14.91 -16.67
N SER A 322 -0.32 15.71 -15.78
CA SER A 322 0.84 16.57 -16.05
C SER A 322 2.06 15.76 -16.50
N LYS A 323 2.41 14.72 -15.71
CA LYS A 323 3.53 13.81 -16.00
C LYS A 323 3.38 13.12 -17.35
N ALA A 324 2.23 12.52 -17.62
CA ALA A 324 1.95 11.84 -18.88
C ALA A 324 2.00 12.80 -20.08
N GLY A 325 1.53 14.03 -19.91
CA GLY A 325 1.63 15.09 -20.93
C GLY A 325 3.07 15.48 -21.21
N ALA A 326 3.88 15.69 -20.19
CA ALA A 326 5.31 16.03 -20.31
C ALA A 326 6.12 14.91 -20.99
N GLU A 327 5.90 13.66 -20.61
CA GLU A 327 6.54 12.49 -21.21
C GLU A 327 6.18 12.37 -22.70
N LYS A 328 4.90 12.52 -23.06
CA LYS A 328 4.46 12.52 -24.45
C LYS A 328 5.09 13.64 -25.26
N ALA A 329 5.19 14.86 -24.70
CA ALA A 329 5.83 15.99 -25.36
C ALA A 329 7.33 15.74 -25.59
N ALA A 330 8.03 15.17 -24.61
CA ALA A 330 9.44 14.82 -24.75
C ALA A 330 9.71 13.81 -25.88
N TRP A 331 8.84 12.82 -26.07
CA TRP A 331 8.95 11.85 -27.18
C TRP A 331 8.70 12.48 -28.55
N SER A 332 7.90 13.55 -28.65
CA SER A 332 7.56 14.20 -29.92
C SER A 332 8.66 15.13 -30.48
N ILE A 333 9.68 15.44 -29.69
CA ILE A 333 10.81 16.31 -30.10
C ILE A 333 11.84 15.55 -30.94
N SER A 334 11.78 14.23 -31.02
CA SER A 334 12.83 13.37 -31.56
C SER A 334 12.56 12.84 -32.98
N ILE A 335 11.54 13.37 -33.69
CA ILE A 335 11.18 12.99 -35.06
C ILE A 335 11.20 14.30 -35.94
#